data_f382f6301adce68e1ceb2b8405d2026c
#
_entry.id   f382f6301adce68e1ceb2b8405d2026c
#
_cell.length_a   1.000
_cell.length_b   1.000
_cell.length_c   1.000
_cell.angle_alpha   90.00
_cell.angle_beta   90.00
_cell.angle_gamma   90.00
#
_symmetry.space_group_name_H-M   'P 1'
#
loop_
_entity.id
_entity.type
_entity.pdbx_description
1 polymer ?
#
loop_
_entity_poly.entity_id
_entity_poly.type
_entity_poly.pdbx_seq_one_letter_code
_entity_poly.pdbx_strand_id
1 'polypeptide(L)'
;KRYSVKEDMRKQHMMIEGATGAGKTSMAFLPGIAEDLDQRIKNLNAQKRAVVSQLENKNIVLIKSIKDEEFNAKWLRAVNPVGKKKLNNIFSAMPLCGLTIIAPNSSFGDDVYELAVNRGIKNINRIDPLLDAYGKHKPGYIGFNPFYINPDYTGLELKLAIINRSRIFSDVLQALYESGGSSDVYFSSLNRQFTSSICKMIIKTQPMLHASNPAKYPNAQATPADFENIMNDFSLAQPYYETLSLYIKEHPEEKKDYENTLKLIGRDLLGAGAKTMLDQSRGLVILINELLANPLIRDVLCAEESVDLDKALAESQITLLNYELSLGDRDSRGFGLFFLLTMQSAVFRRPKSNRPIHFLYIDEFPVLLHPSLEKAFSLYRQYNVCMNVALQALSQFDKTNETKYMKNVLLSNASTQILFGRAGLEEMETYEKLGGKVDRVVEQDTVNQSTLTDENTSLTYSTRSSVQKENFIDGRDIRNRDFGEATMLTVDKGNPVDMFAVKLDFLTEKQTRGLQTIKVDWSKYYNPESADGTDIYEAEKLPLHKSVVVTNNLVKNSGYSGNVLYSQSYTVKGNG
;
A
#
# COMPACT_ATOMS: atom_id res chain seq x y z
N LYS A 1 -20.05 -25.66 5.15
CA LYS A 1 -20.70 -24.33 5.10
C LYS A 1 -19.76 -23.37 4.36
N ARG A 2 -20.23 -22.67 3.31
CA ARG A 2 -19.47 -21.56 2.73
C ARG A 2 -19.42 -20.43 3.75
N TYR A 3 -18.24 -20.05 4.16
CA TYR A 3 -18.02 -18.85 4.97
C TYR A 3 -17.78 -17.67 4.03
N SER A 4 -18.56 -16.62 4.17
CA SER A 4 -18.37 -15.37 3.45
C SER A 4 -17.76 -14.36 4.41
N VAL A 5 -16.58 -13.87 4.11
CA VAL A 5 -15.97 -12.77 4.86
C VAL A 5 -16.84 -11.52 4.64
N LYS A 6 -17.44 -11.01 5.70
CA LYS A 6 -18.31 -9.82 5.63
C LYS A 6 -17.48 -8.59 5.21
N GLU A 7 -18.13 -7.61 4.57
CA GLU A 7 -17.47 -6.38 4.11
C GLU A 7 -16.71 -5.66 5.23
N ASP A 8 -17.27 -5.61 6.44
CA ASP A 8 -16.61 -4.98 7.60
C ASP A 8 -15.34 -5.70 8.04
N MET A 9 -15.26 -7.01 7.83
CA MET A 9 -14.05 -7.80 8.13
C MET A 9 -12.97 -7.60 7.08
N ARG A 10 -13.35 -7.38 5.82
CA ARG A 10 -12.40 -7.07 4.75
C ARG A 10 -11.76 -5.69 4.90
N LYS A 11 -12.38 -4.78 5.64
CA LYS A 11 -11.82 -3.46 5.96
C LYS A 11 -10.77 -3.50 7.08
N GLN A 12 -10.31 -4.69 7.46
CA GLN A 12 -9.28 -4.92 8.47
C GLN A 12 -8.04 -5.55 7.84
N HIS A 13 -6.94 -5.64 8.61
CA HIS A 13 -5.73 -6.30 8.12
C HIS A 13 -5.92 -7.80 8.08
N MET A 14 -5.33 -8.45 7.08
CA MET A 14 -5.36 -9.89 6.91
C MET A 14 -3.94 -10.43 6.75
N MET A 15 -3.68 -11.57 7.36
CA MET A 15 -2.45 -12.33 7.21
C MET A 15 -2.77 -13.71 6.64
N ILE A 16 -2.01 -14.12 5.63
CA ILE A 16 -2.11 -15.45 5.03
C ILE A 16 -0.75 -16.13 5.15
N GLU A 17 -0.78 -17.30 5.74
CA GLU A 17 0.42 -18.05 6.04
C GLU A 17 0.35 -19.44 5.46
N GLY A 18 1.48 -19.94 4.95
CA GLY A 18 1.58 -21.28 4.43
C GLY A 18 2.83 -21.49 3.59
N ALA A 19 3.29 -22.72 3.52
CA ALA A 19 4.46 -23.12 2.73
C ALA A 19 4.31 -22.74 1.24
N THR A 20 5.42 -22.72 0.52
CA THR A 20 5.40 -22.54 -0.94
C THR A 20 4.51 -23.60 -1.59
N GLY A 21 3.66 -23.17 -2.53
CA GLY A 21 2.71 -24.06 -3.22
C GLY A 21 1.49 -24.46 -2.37
N ALA A 22 1.26 -23.84 -1.18
CA ALA A 22 0.07 -24.12 -0.37
C ALA A 22 -1.23 -23.51 -0.93
N GLY A 23 -1.13 -22.58 -1.89
CA GLY A 23 -2.30 -21.92 -2.50
C GLY A 23 -2.56 -20.49 -1.99
N LYS A 24 -1.64 -19.88 -1.25
CA LYS A 24 -1.79 -18.51 -0.70
C LYS A 24 -2.27 -17.51 -1.75
N THR A 25 -1.54 -17.41 -2.84
CA THR A 25 -1.83 -16.45 -3.92
C THR A 25 -3.07 -16.88 -4.71
N SER A 26 -3.12 -18.14 -5.16
CA SER A 26 -4.14 -18.63 -6.09
C SER A 26 -5.50 -18.92 -5.46
N MET A 27 -5.55 -19.30 -4.17
CA MET A 27 -6.80 -19.69 -3.48
C MET A 27 -7.27 -18.66 -2.45
N ALA A 28 -6.40 -17.73 -2.01
CA ALA A 28 -6.77 -16.71 -1.04
C ALA A 28 -6.68 -15.29 -1.62
N PHE A 29 -5.54 -14.87 -2.18
CA PHE A 29 -5.39 -13.52 -2.71
C PHE A 29 -6.22 -13.28 -3.97
N LEU A 30 -6.06 -14.08 -5.02
CA LEU A 30 -6.77 -13.87 -6.28
C LEU A 30 -8.29 -13.88 -6.13
N PRO A 31 -8.93 -14.83 -5.38
CA PRO A 31 -10.36 -14.74 -5.12
C PRO A 31 -10.76 -13.49 -4.34
N GLY A 32 -9.97 -13.09 -3.35
CA GLY A 32 -10.19 -11.87 -2.59
C GLY A 32 -10.12 -10.61 -3.46
N ILE A 33 -9.11 -10.51 -4.32
CA ILE A 33 -8.94 -9.41 -5.27
C ILE A 33 -10.09 -9.37 -6.28
N ALA A 34 -10.52 -10.53 -6.80
CA ALA A 34 -11.65 -10.61 -7.70
C ALA A 34 -12.94 -10.06 -7.09
N GLU A 35 -13.19 -10.35 -5.80
CA GLU A 35 -14.33 -9.78 -5.07
C GLU A 35 -14.20 -8.26 -4.85
N ASP A 36 -13.00 -7.75 -4.54
CA ASP A 36 -12.77 -6.32 -4.39
C ASP A 36 -12.98 -5.58 -5.72
N LEU A 37 -12.52 -6.17 -6.82
CA LEU A 37 -12.78 -5.65 -8.16
C LEU A 37 -14.27 -5.66 -8.51
N ASP A 38 -14.99 -6.73 -8.18
CA ASP A 38 -16.44 -6.82 -8.40
C ASP A 38 -17.20 -5.77 -7.57
N GLN A 39 -16.81 -5.55 -6.31
CA GLN A 39 -17.40 -4.50 -5.48
C GLN A 39 -17.12 -3.11 -6.06
N ARG A 40 -15.91 -2.87 -6.57
CA ARG A 40 -15.55 -1.65 -7.27
C ARG A 40 -16.45 -1.42 -8.48
N ILE A 41 -16.64 -2.44 -9.34
CA ILE A 41 -17.49 -2.35 -10.53
C ILE A 41 -18.96 -2.13 -10.14
N LYS A 42 -19.44 -2.79 -9.10
CA LYS A 42 -20.80 -2.59 -8.56
C LYS A 42 -21.03 -1.13 -8.17
N ASN A 43 -20.09 -0.53 -7.44
CA ASN A 43 -20.16 0.86 -7.04
C ASN A 43 -20.07 1.81 -8.26
N LEU A 44 -19.14 1.55 -9.19
CA LEU A 44 -19.01 2.32 -10.43
C LEU A 44 -20.30 2.30 -11.26
N ASN A 45 -20.89 1.13 -11.43
CA ASN A 45 -22.15 0.97 -12.16
C ASN A 45 -23.31 1.70 -11.45
N ALA A 46 -23.33 1.66 -10.12
CA ALA A 46 -24.32 2.41 -9.34
C ALA A 46 -24.13 3.93 -9.45
N GLN A 47 -22.90 4.43 -9.42
CA GLN A 47 -22.58 5.83 -9.70
C GLN A 47 -23.06 6.25 -11.08
N LYS A 48 -22.74 5.49 -12.14
CA LYS A 48 -23.16 5.78 -13.52
C LYS A 48 -24.69 5.86 -13.62
N ARG A 49 -25.42 4.89 -13.08
CA ARG A 49 -26.90 4.89 -13.08
C ARG A 49 -27.45 6.09 -12.33
N ALA A 50 -26.91 6.43 -11.17
CA ALA A 50 -27.37 7.57 -10.40
C ALA A 50 -27.12 8.90 -11.12
N VAL A 51 -25.97 9.04 -11.81
CA VAL A 51 -25.68 10.23 -12.62
C VAL A 51 -26.64 10.33 -13.80
N VAL A 52 -26.87 9.23 -14.54
CA VAL A 52 -27.85 9.18 -15.67
C VAL A 52 -29.22 9.64 -15.18
N SER A 53 -29.72 9.11 -14.06
CA SER A 53 -31.01 9.52 -13.50
C SER A 53 -31.07 11.01 -13.16
N GLN A 54 -29.97 11.61 -12.69
CA GLN A 54 -29.94 13.06 -12.42
C GLN A 54 -29.92 13.89 -13.71
N LEU A 55 -29.27 13.38 -14.78
CA LEU A 55 -29.29 14.02 -16.09
C LEU A 55 -30.68 13.96 -16.74
N GLU A 56 -31.33 12.82 -16.70
CA GLU A 56 -32.70 12.64 -17.21
C GLU A 56 -33.70 13.54 -16.49
N ASN A 57 -33.56 13.69 -15.17
CA ASN A 57 -34.38 14.59 -14.36
C ASN A 57 -33.96 16.08 -14.46
N LYS A 58 -33.03 16.43 -15.35
CA LYS A 58 -32.50 17.81 -15.54
C LYS A 58 -31.95 18.46 -14.26
N ASN A 59 -31.57 17.66 -13.26
CA ASN A 59 -30.99 18.16 -12.02
C ASN A 59 -29.51 18.51 -12.14
N ILE A 60 -28.84 17.98 -13.16
CA ILE A 60 -27.47 18.27 -13.57
C ILE A 60 -27.44 18.37 -15.10
N VAL A 61 -26.51 19.13 -15.61
CA VAL A 61 -26.30 19.34 -17.06
C VAL A 61 -24.83 19.11 -17.36
N LEU A 62 -24.53 18.38 -18.41
CA LEU A 62 -23.17 18.23 -18.91
C LEU A 62 -22.83 19.39 -19.83
N ILE A 63 -21.84 20.18 -19.47
CA ILE A 63 -21.29 21.26 -20.30
C ILE A 63 -20.18 20.78 -21.24
N LYS A 64 -19.70 19.54 -21.07
CA LYS A 64 -18.65 18.92 -21.87
C LYS A 64 -18.99 17.45 -22.08
N SER A 65 -18.83 16.97 -23.31
CA SER A 65 -18.93 15.54 -23.60
C SER A 65 -17.67 14.84 -23.11
N ILE A 66 -17.84 13.68 -22.50
CA ILE A 66 -16.75 12.88 -21.93
C ILE A 66 -16.90 11.44 -22.40
N LYS A 67 -15.78 10.78 -22.62
CA LYS A 67 -15.76 9.34 -22.92
C LYS A 67 -16.14 8.55 -21.66
N ASP A 68 -16.84 7.44 -21.84
CA ASP A 68 -17.26 6.57 -20.73
C ASP A 68 -16.09 6.07 -19.87
N GLU A 69 -14.92 5.93 -20.48
CA GLU A 69 -13.66 5.52 -19.85
C GLU A 69 -13.07 6.57 -18.93
N GLU A 70 -13.42 7.84 -19.14
CA GLU A 70 -12.98 8.99 -18.35
C GLU A 70 -13.91 9.27 -17.15
N PHE A 71 -14.96 8.44 -16.96
CA PHE A 71 -15.89 8.58 -15.86
C PHE A 71 -15.20 8.38 -14.51
N ASN A 72 -14.87 9.49 -13.88
CA ASN A 72 -14.20 9.53 -12.57
C ASN A 72 -14.51 10.84 -11.83
N ALA A 73 -13.87 11.08 -10.69
CA ALA A 73 -14.05 12.32 -9.91
C ALA A 73 -13.70 13.61 -10.67
N LYS A 74 -12.88 13.56 -11.73
CA LYS A 74 -12.60 14.72 -12.61
C LYS A 74 -13.85 15.19 -13.35
N TRP A 75 -14.82 14.33 -13.48
CA TRP A 75 -16.13 14.64 -14.02
C TRP A 75 -16.82 15.82 -13.34
N LEU A 76 -16.60 15.98 -12.04
CA LEU A 76 -17.15 17.11 -11.30
C LEU A 76 -16.77 18.47 -11.88
N ARG A 77 -15.64 18.54 -12.61
CA ARG A 77 -15.17 19.77 -13.25
C ARG A 77 -15.86 20.04 -14.58
N ALA A 78 -16.44 19.03 -15.20
CA ALA A 78 -17.12 19.11 -16.50
C ALA A 78 -18.63 19.39 -16.36
N VAL A 79 -19.12 19.59 -15.15
CA VAL A 79 -20.56 19.72 -14.85
C VAL A 79 -20.86 21.09 -14.29
N ASN A 80 -22.06 21.59 -14.61
CA ASN A 80 -22.58 22.85 -14.09
C ASN A 80 -22.47 22.92 -12.53
N PRO A 81 -22.02 24.04 -11.96
CA PRO A 81 -21.87 24.24 -10.50
C PRO A 81 -23.09 23.84 -9.67
N VAL A 82 -24.30 24.04 -10.19
CA VAL A 82 -25.56 23.68 -9.52
C VAL A 82 -25.68 22.16 -9.29
N GLY A 83 -25.18 21.34 -10.20
CA GLY A 83 -25.17 19.88 -10.10
C GLY A 83 -24.04 19.31 -9.25
N LYS A 84 -23.00 20.07 -8.98
CA LYS A 84 -21.76 19.62 -8.33
C LYS A 84 -22.00 19.00 -6.94
N LYS A 85 -22.86 19.60 -6.12
CA LYS A 85 -23.21 19.07 -4.79
C LYS A 85 -23.90 17.70 -4.87
N LYS A 86 -24.83 17.52 -5.83
CA LYS A 86 -25.53 16.25 -6.03
C LYS A 86 -24.57 15.16 -6.49
N LEU A 87 -23.66 15.48 -7.40
CA LEU A 87 -22.62 14.55 -7.86
C LEU A 87 -21.67 14.17 -6.73
N ASN A 88 -21.20 15.14 -5.93
CA ASN A 88 -20.37 14.85 -4.75
C ASN A 88 -21.08 13.85 -3.82
N ASN A 89 -22.38 14.03 -3.58
CA ASN A 89 -23.14 13.13 -2.74
C ASN A 89 -23.21 11.71 -3.35
N ILE A 90 -23.38 11.58 -4.68
CA ILE A 90 -23.38 10.28 -5.37
C ILE A 90 -22.03 9.58 -5.22
N PHE A 91 -20.93 10.28 -5.50
CA PHE A 91 -19.58 9.71 -5.39
C PHE A 91 -19.21 9.36 -3.95
N SER A 92 -19.61 10.19 -2.97
CA SER A 92 -19.36 9.92 -1.55
C SER A 92 -20.19 8.78 -0.99
N ALA A 93 -21.42 8.59 -1.48
CA ALA A 93 -22.30 7.51 -1.04
C ALA A 93 -21.87 6.13 -1.59
N MET A 94 -21.17 6.10 -2.72
CA MET A 94 -20.74 4.88 -3.41
C MET A 94 -19.25 4.97 -3.76
N PRO A 95 -18.33 5.10 -2.77
CA PRO A 95 -16.92 5.27 -3.04
C PRO A 95 -16.35 4.05 -3.76
N LEU A 96 -15.42 4.28 -4.69
CA LEU A 96 -14.66 3.21 -5.31
C LEU A 96 -13.56 2.77 -4.34
N CYS A 97 -13.26 1.46 -4.30
CA CYS A 97 -12.05 0.99 -3.65
C CYS A 97 -10.85 1.10 -4.59
N GLY A 98 -9.70 1.50 -4.03
CA GLY A 98 -8.41 1.41 -4.69
C GLY A 98 -7.73 0.08 -4.35
N LEU A 99 -6.81 -0.36 -5.22
CA LEU A 99 -6.00 -1.55 -4.99
C LEU A 99 -4.53 -1.25 -5.30
N THR A 100 -3.66 -1.74 -4.44
CA THR A 100 -2.22 -1.84 -4.74
C THR A 100 -1.78 -3.27 -4.50
N ILE A 101 -1.14 -3.87 -5.49
CA ILE A 101 -0.59 -5.22 -5.44
C ILE A 101 0.91 -5.11 -5.49
N ILE A 102 1.61 -5.75 -4.57
CA ILE A 102 3.06 -5.83 -4.51
C ILE A 102 3.45 -7.30 -4.58
N ALA A 103 4.12 -7.69 -5.66
CA ALA A 103 4.42 -9.06 -5.99
C ALA A 103 5.92 -9.27 -6.24
N PRO A 104 6.48 -10.43 -5.83
CA PRO A 104 7.87 -10.79 -6.07
C PRO A 104 8.13 -11.34 -7.48
N ASN A 105 7.07 -11.54 -8.24
CA ASN A 105 7.11 -12.05 -9.61
C ASN A 105 5.97 -11.48 -10.45
N SER A 106 6.18 -11.49 -11.75
CA SER A 106 5.27 -10.86 -12.71
C SER A 106 3.96 -11.64 -12.90
N SER A 107 3.93 -12.96 -12.66
CA SER A 107 2.73 -13.79 -12.92
C SER A 107 1.53 -13.37 -12.09
N PHE A 108 1.73 -13.09 -10.80
CA PHE A 108 0.64 -12.62 -9.93
C PHE A 108 0.10 -11.24 -10.38
N GLY A 109 1.00 -10.33 -10.77
CA GLY A 109 0.61 -9.04 -11.34
C GLY A 109 -0.14 -9.19 -12.66
N ASP A 110 0.26 -10.13 -13.51
CA ASP A 110 -0.40 -10.44 -14.79
C ASP A 110 -1.82 -10.97 -14.57
N ASP A 111 -1.99 -11.91 -13.64
CA ASP A 111 -3.31 -12.45 -13.28
C ASP A 111 -4.26 -11.34 -12.79
N VAL A 112 -3.78 -10.45 -11.92
CA VAL A 112 -4.59 -9.31 -11.43
C VAL A 112 -4.90 -8.31 -12.52
N TYR A 113 -3.94 -8.04 -13.42
CA TYR A 113 -4.17 -7.19 -14.58
C TYR A 113 -5.28 -7.75 -15.47
N GLU A 114 -5.24 -9.05 -15.75
CA GLU A 114 -6.27 -9.73 -16.53
C GLU A 114 -7.64 -9.67 -15.84
N LEU A 115 -7.71 -9.93 -14.53
CA LEU A 115 -8.94 -9.81 -13.76
C LEU A 115 -9.56 -8.41 -13.85
N ALA A 116 -8.74 -7.36 -13.83
CA ALA A 116 -9.19 -5.98 -13.93
C ALA A 116 -9.65 -5.63 -15.36
N VAL A 117 -8.89 -6.03 -16.37
CA VAL A 117 -9.23 -5.82 -17.79
C VAL A 117 -10.51 -6.57 -18.17
N ASN A 118 -10.69 -7.81 -17.72
CA ASN A 118 -11.91 -8.59 -17.91
C ASN A 118 -13.16 -7.90 -17.37
N ARG A 119 -13.03 -7.00 -16.40
CA ARG A 119 -14.11 -6.16 -15.84
C ARG A 119 -14.29 -4.83 -16.54
N GLY A 120 -13.48 -4.55 -17.58
CA GLY A 120 -13.50 -3.30 -18.34
C GLY A 120 -12.77 -2.15 -17.66
N ILE A 121 -11.88 -2.41 -16.70
CA ILE A 121 -11.03 -1.40 -16.07
C ILE A 121 -9.82 -1.16 -16.99
N LYS A 122 -9.60 0.09 -17.42
CA LYS A 122 -8.52 0.45 -18.35
C LYS A 122 -7.37 1.19 -17.69
N ASN A 123 -7.65 2.01 -16.68
CA ASN A 123 -6.64 2.84 -16.00
C ASN A 123 -5.97 2.04 -14.87
N ILE A 124 -4.96 1.28 -15.22
CA ILE A 124 -4.17 0.44 -14.31
C ILE A 124 -2.72 0.91 -14.41
N ASN A 125 -2.14 1.32 -13.30
CA ASN A 125 -0.71 1.63 -13.19
C ASN A 125 0.06 0.33 -13.03
N ARG A 126 0.95 0.01 -13.95
CA ARG A 126 1.75 -1.21 -13.91
C ARG A 126 3.22 -0.87 -13.86
N ILE A 127 3.82 -1.09 -12.70
CA ILE A 127 5.25 -0.89 -12.43
C ILE A 127 5.90 -2.27 -12.48
N ASP A 128 6.45 -2.61 -13.64
CA ASP A 128 7.00 -3.95 -13.90
C ASP A 128 8.30 -3.79 -14.71
N PRO A 129 9.46 -4.17 -14.16
CA PRO A 129 10.72 -4.08 -14.87
C PRO A 129 10.83 -5.07 -16.04
N LEU A 130 10.04 -6.16 -16.03
CA LEU A 130 10.10 -7.14 -17.10
C LEU A 130 9.40 -6.66 -18.36
N LEU A 131 10.03 -6.94 -19.48
CA LEU A 131 9.49 -6.71 -20.82
C LEU A 131 8.63 -7.91 -21.26
N ASP A 132 7.79 -7.69 -22.25
CA ASP A 132 7.04 -8.76 -22.91
C ASP A 132 7.93 -9.61 -23.84
N ALA A 133 7.36 -10.61 -24.48
CA ALA A 133 8.08 -11.51 -25.40
C ALA A 133 8.66 -10.77 -26.64
N TYR A 134 8.28 -9.53 -26.87
CA TYR A 134 8.75 -8.69 -27.97
C TYR A 134 9.74 -7.61 -27.53
N GLY A 135 10.18 -7.64 -26.26
CA GLY A 135 11.09 -6.65 -25.69
C GLY A 135 10.46 -5.29 -25.43
N LYS A 136 9.13 -5.23 -25.23
CA LYS A 136 8.40 -4.00 -24.94
C LYS A 136 7.84 -4.03 -23.52
N HIS A 137 7.62 -2.85 -22.95
CA HIS A 137 6.88 -2.75 -21.71
C HIS A 137 5.48 -3.32 -21.83
N LYS A 138 5.04 -4.00 -20.80
CA LYS A 138 3.71 -4.59 -20.72
C LYS A 138 2.62 -3.50 -20.70
N PRO A 139 1.39 -3.78 -21.17
CA PRO A 139 0.32 -2.80 -21.17
C PRO A 139 0.06 -2.20 -19.78
N GLY A 140 -0.17 -0.88 -19.74
CA GLY A 140 -0.37 -0.14 -18.49
C GLY A 140 0.92 0.26 -17.78
N TYR A 141 2.09 0.03 -18.41
CA TYR A 141 3.38 0.41 -17.85
C TYR A 141 3.43 1.89 -17.47
N ILE A 142 3.99 2.14 -16.31
CA ILE A 142 4.40 3.44 -15.80
C ILE A 142 5.64 3.24 -14.95
N GLY A 143 6.58 4.18 -14.99
CA GLY A 143 7.76 4.14 -14.15
C GLY A 143 7.46 4.43 -12.67
N PHE A 144 8.46 4.21 -11.84
CA PHE A 144 8.46 4.60 -10.44
C PHE A 144 9.79 5.26 -10.08
N ASN A 145 9.84 6.57 -10.19
CA ASN A 145 10.99 7.36 -9.76
C ASN A 145 10.82 7.74 -8.28
N PRO A 146 11.70 7.27 -7.36
CA PRO A 146 11.60 7.59 -5.94
C PRO A 146 11.78 9.09 -5.63
N PHE A 147 12.32 9.88 -6.56
CA PHE A 147 12.48 11.34 -6.43
C PHE A 147 11.33 12.12 -7.04
N TYR A 148 10.40 11.46 -7.73
CA TYR A 148 9.28 12.13 -8.36
C TYR A 148 8.47 12.96 -7.36
N ILE A 149 8.22 14.21 -7.74
CA ILE A 149 7.33 15.12 -7.02
C ILE A 149 6.27 15.62 -8.01
N ASN A 150 5.01 15.60 -7.59
CA ASN A 150 3.93 16.15 -8.39
C ASN A 150 4.24 17.64 -8.70
N PRO A 151 4.26 18.05 -9.99
CA PRO A 151 4.54 19.44 -10.39
C PRO A 151 3.56 20.47 -9.82
N ASP A 152 2.36 20.04 -9.43
CA ASP A 152 1.34 20.92 -8.83
C ASP A 152 1.66 21.28 -7.37
N TYR A 153 2.63 20.63 -6.72
CA TYR A 153 2.98 20.92 -5.33
C TYR A 153 3.72 22.25 -5.20
N THR A 154 3.27 23.07 -4.26
CA THR A 154 3.84 24.39 -3.98
C THR A 154 4.02 24.63 -2.48
N GLY A 155 4.83 25.63 -2.11
CA GLY A 155 5.01 26.08 -0.74
C GLY A 155 5.40 24.97 0.23
N LEU A 156 4.64 24.80 1.32
CA LEU A 156 4.93 23.80 2.36
C LEU A 156 4.79 22.35 1.84
N GLU A 157 3.86 22.08 0.95
CA GLU A 157 3.63 20.74 0.39
C GLU A 157 4.85 20.28 -0.41
N LEU A 158 5.39 21.14 -1.26
CA LEU A 158 6.64 20.88 -2.00
C LEU A 158 7.82 20.63 -1.06
N LYS A 159 7.99 21.46 -0.02
CA LYS A 159 9.07 21.29 0.98
C LYS A 159 8.98 19.93 1.69
N LEU A 160 7.79 19.56 2.14
CA LEU A 160 7.57 18.28 2.81
C LEU A 160 7.79 17.10 1.87
N ALA A 161 7.41 17.22 0.60
CA ALA A 161 7.65 16.19 -0.42
C ALA A 161 9.17 15.98 -0.63
N ILE A 162 9.96 17.05 -0.81
CA ILE A 162 11.40 16.98 -0.97
C ILE A 162 12.07 16.29 0.24
N ILE A 163 11.73 16.72 1.46
CA ILE A 163 12.27 16.14 2.70
C ILE A 163 11.93 14.63 2.78
N ASN A 164 10.69 14.27 2.50
CA ASN A 164 10.23 12.88 2.58
C ASN A 164 10.91 12.00 1.54
N ARG A 165 11.02 12.43 0.28
CA ARG A 165 11.69 11.66 -0.79
C ARG A 165 13.16 11.44 -0.46
N SER A 166 13.86 12.51 -0.06
CA SER A 166 15.27 12.44 0.34
C SER A 166 15.50 11.49 1.51
N ARG A 167 14.61 11.51 2.51
CA ARG A 167 14.68 10.62 3.68
C ARG A 167 14.42 9.17 3.30
N ILE A 168 13.34 8.90 2.54
CA ILE A 168 12.99 7.53 2.11
C ILE A 168 14.15 6.91 1.32
N PHE A 169 14.72 7.66 0.38
CA PHE A 169 15.84 7.17 -0.41
C PHE A 169 17.05 6.83 0.48
N SER A 170 17.38 7.70 1.40
CA SER A 170 18.44 7.47 2.39
C SER A 170 18.15 6.26 3.30
N ASP A 171 16.91 6.12 3.79
CA ASP A 171 16.51 5.01 4.66
C ASP A 171 16.59 3.66 3.93
N VAL A 172 16.20 3.59 2.65
CA VAL A 172 16.28 2.36 1.85
C VAL A 172 17.73 1.98 1.57
N LEU A 173 18.57 2.93 1.11
CA LEU A 173 19.99 2.64 0.90
C LEU A 173 20.67 2.17 2.18
N GLN A 174 20.33 2.77 3.32
CA GLN A 174 20.81 2.34 4.62
C GLN A 174 20.40 0.91 4.95
N ALA A 175 19.12 0.57 4.73
CA ALA A 175 18.62 -0.79 4.98
C ALA A 175 19.29 -1.84 4.09
N LEU A 176 19.61 -1.49 2.85
CA LEU A 176 20.37 -2.36 1.94
C LEU A 176 21.83 -2.50 2.37
N TYR A 177 22.45 -1.44 2.84
CA TYR A 177 23.82 -1.43 3.36
C TYR A 177 23.94 -2.33 4.61
N GLU A 178 23.05 -2.17 5.57
CA GLU A 178 23.03 -2.96 6.81
C GLU A 178 22.74 -4.45 6.56
N SER A 179 21.93 -4.77 5.55
CA SER A 179 21.67 -6.17 5.17
C SER A 179 22.91 -6.91 4.65
N GLY A 180 23.93 -6.17 4.22
CA GLY A 180 25.24 -6.70 3.83
C GLY A 180 26.19 -7.02 5.00
N GLY A 181 25.74 -6.90 6.25
CA GLY A 181 26.52 -7.25 7.46
C GLY A 181 27.33 -6.10 8.07
N SER A 182 27.20 -4.86 7.58
CA SER A 182 27.87 -3.68 8.11
C SER A 182 27.04 -3.04 9.20
N SER A 183 27.52 -3.03 10.44
CA SER A 183 26.77 -2.54 11.62
C SER A 183 27.39 -1.33 12.32
N ASP A 184 28.31 -0.59 11.66
CA ASP A 184 28.90 0.59 12.28
C ASP A 184 27.91 1.76 12.29
N VAL A 185 27.41 2.10 13.49
CA VAL A 185 26.39 3.13 13.73
C VAL A 185 26.87 4.52 13.30
N TYR A 186 28.17 4.82 13.44
CA TYR A 186 28.72 6.12 13.04
C TYR A 186 28.68 6.28 11.52
N PHE A 187 29.18 5.31 10.78
CA PHE A 187 29.15 5.34 9.31
C PHE A 187 27.71 5.31 8.78
N SER A 188 26.83 4.57 9.41
CA SER A 188 25.42 4.53 9.07
C SER A 188 24.75 5.90 9.19
N SER A 189 25.00 6.62 10.28
CA SER A 189 24.42 7.96 10.50
C SER A 189 24.99 9.01 9.55
N LEU A 190 26.30 8.97 9.28
CA LEU A 190 26.97 9.86 8.34
C LEU A 190 26.44 9.65 6.92
N ASN A 191 26.38 8.41 6.47
CA ASN A 191 25.89 8.05 5.14
C ASN A 191 24.43 8.47 4.94
N ARG A 192 23.60 8.30 5.96
CA ARG A 192 22.19 8.73 5.92
C ARG A 192 22.07 10.25 5.75
N GLN A 193 22.81 11.04 6.53
CA GLN A 193 22.77 12.50 6.44
C GLN A 193 23.32 13.00 5.09
N PHE A 194 24.39 12.39 4.63
CA PHE A 194 25.05 12.71 3.36
C PHE A 194 24.13 12.44 2.17
N THR A 195 23.59 11.22 2.08
CA THR A 195 22.63 10.82 1.05
C THR A 195 21.41 11.73 1.03
N SER A 196 20.80 11.96 2.19
CA SER A 196 19.62 12.83 2.30
C SER A 196 19.92 14.26 1.86
N SER A 197 21.12 14.80 2.13
CA SER A 197 21.51 16.16 1.72
C SER A 197 21.71 16.27 0.21
N ILE A 198 22.35 15.29 -0.42
CA ILE A 198 22.52 15.27 -1.87
C ILE A 198 21.15 15.16 -2.54
N CYS A 199 20.32 14.19 -2.13
CA CYS A 199 18.98 14.01 -2.68
C CYS A 199 18.14 15.29 -2.55
N LYS A 200 18.16 15.94 -1.37
CA LYS A 200 17.45 17.19 -1.14
C LYS A 200 17.88 18.29 -2.09
N MET A 201 19.18 18.39 -2.38
CA MET A 201 19.71 19.35 -3.32
C MET A 201 19.26 19.06 -4.75
N ILE A 202 19.50 17.83 -5.25
CA ILE A 202 19.18 17.49 -6.64
C ILE A 202 17.67 17.55 -6.92
N ILE A 203 16.82 17.04 -6.02
CA ILE A 203 15.36 17.11 -6.18
C ILE A 203 14.87 18.55 -6.26
N LYS A 204 15.44 19.47 -5.45
CA LYS A 204 15.06 20.89 -5.47
C LYS A 204 15.50 21.60 -6.73
N THR A 205 16.71 21.32 -7.22
CA THR A 205 17.36 22.14 -8.25
C THR A 205 17.26 21.57 -9.66
N GLN A 206 17.02 20.28 -9.84
CA GLN A 206 16.87 19.66 -11.18
C GLN A 206 15.81 20.34 -12.06
N PRO A 207 14.58 20.66 -11.57
CA PRO A 207 13.62 21.38 -12.38
C PRO A 207 14.10 22.76 -12.83
N MET A 208 14.91 23.44 -12.00
CA MET A 208 15.48 24.75 -12.32
C MET A 208 16.58 24.65 -13.37
N LEU A 209 17.45 23.64 -13.24
CA LEU A 209 18.50 23.35 -14.22
C LEU A 209 17.90 22.97 -15.57
N HIS A 210 16.88 22.13 -15.59
CA HIS A 210 16.13 21.79 -16.81
C HIS A 210 15.54 23.04 -17.46
N ALA A 211 14.85 23.89 -16.68
CA ALA A 211 14.27 25.12 -17.21
C ALA A 211 15.30 26.08 -17.78
N SER A 212 16.51 26.12 -17.20
CA SER A 212 17.60 26.98 -17.67
C SER A 212 18.31 26.45 -18.93
N ASN A 213 18.49 25.14 -19.05
CA ASN A 213 19.17 24.49 -20.16
C ASN A 213 18.65 23.06 -20.40
N PRO A 214 17.51 22.89 -21.11
CA PRO A 214 16.92 21.57 -21.38
C PRO A 214 17.83 20.64 -22.17
N ALA A 215 18.70 21.18 -23.02
CA ALA A 215 19.64 20.38 -23.82
C ALA A 215 20.70 19.68 -22.96
N LYS A 216 21.16 20.35 -21.88
CA LYS A 216 22.15 19.79 -20.95
C LYS A 216 21.49 18.96 -19.84
N TYR A 217 20.30 19.34 -19.41
CA TYR A 217 19.53 18.69 -18.36
C TYR A 217 18.17 18.24 -18.93
N PRO A 218 18.12 17.11 -19.65
CA PRO A 218 16.91 16.72 -20.40
C PRO A 218 15.73 16.38 -19.50
N ASN A 219 15.98 15.86 -18.29
CA ASN A 219 14.92 15.45 -17.37
C ASN A 219 14.45 16.62 -16.50
N ALA A 220 13.14 16.86 -16.48
CA ALA A 220 12.53 17.88 -15.62
C ALA A 220 12.52 17.47 -14.13
N GLN A 221 12.58 16.18 -13.83
CA GLN A 221 12.62 15.62 -12.48
C GLN A 221 13.99 15.00 -12.22
N ALA A 222 14.48 15.11 -10.98
CA ALA A 222 15.66 14.36 -10.55
C ALA A 222 15.36 12.86 -10.53
N THR A 223 16.38 12.04 -10.77
CA THR A 223 16.31 10.59 -10.77
C THR A 223 17.44 9.99 -9.92
N PRO A 224 17.34 8.72 -9.51
CA PRO A 224 18.46 8.02 -8.86
C PRO A 224 19.77 8.04 -9.67
N ALA A 225 19.72 8.15 -11.00
CA ALA A 225 20.91 8.28 -11.83
C ALA A 225 21.67 9.60 -11.59
N ASP A 226 20.96 10.69 -11.25
CA ASP A 226 21.62 11.95 -10.91
C ASP A 226 22.40 11.82 -9.59
N PHE A 227 21.84 11.09 -8.62
CA PHE A 227 22.54 10.75 -7.38
C PHE A 227 23.75 9.84 -7.66
N GLU A 228 23.59 8.77 -8.45
CA GLU A 228 24.67 7.87 -8.87
C GLU A 228 25.83 8.64 -9.52
N ASN A 229 25.52 9.52 -10.46
CA ASN A 229 26.53 10.36 -11.15
C ASN A 229 27.35 11.20 -10.16
N ILE A 230 26.67 11.88 -9.22
CA ILE A 230 27.36 12.68 -8.20
C ILE A 230 28.21 11.80 -7.27
N MET A 231 27.71 10.61 -6.92
CA MET A 231 28.47 9.68 -6.06
C MET A 231 29.73 9.13 -6.73
N ASN A 232 29.70 8.97 -8.04
CA ASN A 232 30.88 8.56 -8.83
C ASN A 232 31.85 9.73 -9.11
N ASP A 233 31.35 10.96 -9.24
CA ASP A 233 32.15 12.17 -9.45
C ASP A 233 31.51 13.36 -8.72
N PHE A 234 32.07 13.72 -7.57
CA PHE A 234 31.55 14.79 -6.72
C PHE A 234 31.55 16.16 -7.42
N SER A 235 32.39 16.36 -8.45
CA SER A 235 32.41 17.62 -9.22
C SER A 235 31.10 17.89 -9.94
N LEU A 236 30.33 16.84 -10.25
CA LEU A 236 29.02 16.96 -10.87
C LEU A 236 27.95 17.55 -9.92
N ALA A 237 28.24 17.68 -8.63
CA ALA A 237 27.40 18.41 -7.68
C ALA A 237 27.45 19.93 -7.85
N GLN A 238 28.50 20.48 -8.51
CA GLN A 238 28.73 21.92 -8.63
C GLN A 238 27.56 22.70 -9.22
N PRO A 239 26.96 22.30 -10.35
CA PRO A 239 25.82 23.03 -10.94
C PRO A 239 24.59 23.07 -9.99
N TYR A 240 24.32 21.97 -9.31
CA TYR A 240 23.22 21.87 -8.34
C TYR A 240 23.47 22.77 -7.13
N TYR A 241 24.70 22.79 -6.63
CA TYR A 241 25.11 23.63 -5.51
C TYR A 241 25.00 25.12 -5.83
N GLU A 242 25.48 25.55 -7.00
CA GLU A 242 25.39 26.93 -7.47
C GLU A 242 23.93 27.37 -7.64
N THR A 243 23.13 26.54 -8.28
CA THR A 243 21.67 26.79 -8.47
C THR A 243 20.95 26.93 -7.13
N LEU A 244 21.23 26.03 -6.16
CA LEU A 244 20.64 26.11 -4.83
C LEU A 244 21.12 27.38 -4.09
N SER A 245 22.40 27.74 -4.24
CA SER A 245 22.95 28.92 -3.60
C SER A 245 22.35 30.21 -4.14
N LEU A 246 22.11 30.30 -5.46
CA LEU A 246 21.40 31.41 -6.09
C LEU A 246 19.94 31.47 -5.63
N TYR A 247 19.25 30.33 -5.66
CA TYR A 247 17.87 30.24 -5.19
C TYR A 247 17.68 30.78 -3.76
N ILE A 248 18.57 30.42 -2.84
CA ILE A 248 18.48 30.88 -1.44
C ILE A 248 18.77 32.36 -1.29
N LYS A 249 19.60 32.96 -2.16
CA LYS A 249 19.81 34.42 -2.19
C LYS A 249 18.53 35.16 -2.60
N GLU A 250 17.77 34.58 -3.53
CA GLU A 250 16.52 35.13 -4.01
C GLU A 250 15.34 34.84 -3.04
N HIS A 251 15.46 33.75 -2.24
CA HIS A 251 14.46 33.29 -1.28
C HIS A 251 15.03 33.15 0.14
N PRO A 252 15.34 34.28 0.83
CA PRO A 252 15.97 34.25 2.16
C PRO A 252 15.15 33.53 3.23
N GLU A 253 13.83 33.48 3.07
CA GLU A 253 12.90 32.78 3.95
C GLU A 253 13.11 31.25 3.96
N GLU A 254 13.64 30.68 2.88
CA GLU A 254 13.97 29.25 2.78
C GLU A 254 15.41 28.92 3.19
N LYS A 255 16.22 29.91 3.56
CA LYS A 255 17.64 29.71 3.90
C LYS A 255 17.83 28.65 4.97
N LYS A 256 17.03 28.67 6.03
CA LYS A 256 17.12 27.69 7.13
C LYS A 256 16.90 26.25 6.69
N ASP A 257 16.11 26.04 5.65
CA ASP A 257 15.76 24.70 5.14
C ASP A 257 16.94 24.04 4.42
N TYR A 258 17.84 24.84 3.83
CA TYR A 258 18.93 24.37 2.97
C TYR A 258 20.34 24.72 3.46
N GLU A 259 20.48 25.55 4.50
CA GLU A 259 21.79 26.01 4.99
C GLU A 259 22.73 24.86 5.37
N ASN A 260 22.21 23.86 6.10
CA ASN A 260 23.00 22.68 6.47
C ASN A 260 23.37 21.84 5.24
N THR A 261 22.47 21.71 4.27
CA THR A 261 22.74 21.03 3.00
C THR A 261 23.89 21.72 2.26
N LEU A 262 23.82 23.05 2.10
CA LEU A 262 24.88 23.80 1.43
C LEU A 262 26.21 23.72 2.18
N LYS A 263 26.22 23.83 3.51
CA LYS A 263 27.44 23.70 4.31
C LYS A 263 28.09 22.32 4.12
N LEU A 264 27.30 21.25 4.16
CA LEU A 264 27.79 19.89 3.98
C LEU A 264 28.32 19.68 2.57
N ILE A 265 27.55 20.02 1.53
CA ILE A 265 27.95 19.84 0.14
C ILE A 265 29.20 20.68 -0.16
N GLY A 266 29.21 21.97 0.22
CA GLY A 266 30.36 22.87 -0.04
C GLY A 266 31.64 22.44 0.67
N ARG A 267 31.55 21.87 1.89
CA ARG A 267 32.72 21.42 2.65
C ARG A 267 33.19 20.02 2.26
N ASP A 268 32.23 19.08 2.18
CA ASP A 268 32.53 17.65 2.17
C ASP A 268 32.47 17.02 0.77
N LEU A 269 31.78 17.64 -0.22
CA LEU A 269 31.83 17.19 -1.62
C LEU A 269 32.74 18.06 -2.47
N LEU A 270 32.59 19.37 -2.38
CA LEU A 270 33.24 20.32 -3.30
C LEU A 270 34.49 20.99 -2.68
N GLY A 271 34.68 20.79 -1.38
CA GLY A 271 35.77 21.44 -0.62
C GLY A 271 36.83 20.46 -0.09
N ALA A 272 37.53 20.90 0.96
CA ALA A 272 38.66 20.17 1.54
C ALA A 272 38.28 18.76 2.11
N GLY A 273 37.03 18.53 2.43
CA GLY A 273 36.55 17.25 2.95
C GLY A 273 36.29 16.16 1.89
N ALA A 274 36.34 16.51 0.59
CA ALA A 274 35.93 15.62 -0.50
C ALA A 274 36.66 14.26 -0.50
N LYS A 275 37.98 14.27 -0.30
CA LYS A 275 38.77 13.02 -0.27
C LYS A 275 38.35 12.11 0.87
N THR A 276 38.16 12.65 2.07
CA THR A 276 37.72 11.87 3.25
C THR A 276 36.32 11.34 3.04
N MET A 277 35.42 12.15 2.49
CA MET A 277 34.04 11.73 2.24
C MET A 277 33.97 10.64 1.16
N LEU A 278 34.77 10.71 0.10
CA LEU A 278 34.87 9.68 -0.92
C LEU A 278 35.27 8.33 -0.31
N ASP A 279 36.29 8.33 0.57
CA ASP A 279 36.70 7.10 1.26
C ASP A 279 35.60 6.55 2.17
N GLN A 280 34.89 7.42 2.91
CA GLN A 280 33.83 7.02 3.81
C GLN A 280 32.54 6.57 3.08
N SER A 281 32.28 7.08 1.89
CA SER A 281 31.06 6.76 1.11
C SER A 281 31.24 5.64 0.10
N ARG A 282 32.40 4.98 0.04
CA ARG A 282 32.66 3.87 -0.92
C ARG A 282 31.59 2.80 -0.92
N GLY A 283 31.11 2.41 0.26
CA GLY A 283 30.03 1.43 0.38
C GLY A 283 28.71 1.89 -0.27
N LEU A 284 28.38 3.18 -0.15
CA LEU A 284 27.21 3.76 -0.84
C LEU A 284 27.40 3.83 -2.35
N VAL A 285 28.62 4.16 -2.82
CA VAL A 285 28.94 4.19 -4.26
C VAL A 285 28.74 2.82 -4.87
N ILE A 286 29.27 1.77 -4.22
CA ILE A 286 29.10 0.39 -4.68
C ILE A 286 27.61 0.05 -4.70
N LEU A 287 26.89 0.33 -3.63
CA LEU A 287 25.49 -0.01 -3.49
C LEU A 287 24.60 0.63 -4.56
N ILE A 288 24.76 1.91 -4.83
CA ILE A 288 23.96 2.61 -5.85
C ILE A 288 24.30 2.15 -7.26
N ASN A 289 25.60 1.90 -7.52
CA ASN A 289 26.04 1.38 -8.80
C ASN A 289 25.51 -0.04 -9.04
N GLU A 290 25.52 -0.91 -8.03
CA GLU A 290 24.90 -2.26 -8.12
C GLU A 290 23.41 -2.15 -8.40
N LEU A 291 22.67 -1.35 -7.62
CA LEU A 291 21.22 -1.19 -7.77
C LEU A 291 20.84 -0.71 -9.19
N LEU A 292 21.60 0.20 -9.77
CA LEU A 292 21.34 0.76 -11.10
C LEU A 292 22.11 0.07 -12.24
N ALA A 293 22.92 -0.96 -11.92
CA ALA A 293 23.62 -1.76 -12.94
C ALA A 293 22.63 -2.60 -13.78
N ASN A 294 21.53 -3.03 -13.18
CA ASN A 294 20.50 -3.75 -13.90
C ASN A 294 19.67 -2.77 -14.75
N PRO A 295 19.74 -2.86 -16.10
CA PRO A 295 19.08 -1.89 -16.98
C PRO A 295 17.55 -1.88 -16.83
N LEU A 296 16.95 -3.01 -16.48
CA LEU A 296 15.48 -3.11 -16.29
C LEU A 296 15.02 -2.38 -15.03
N ILE A 297 15.78 -2.50 -13.93
CA ILE A 297 15.51 -1.78 -12.68
C ILE A 297 15.80 -0.28 -12.88
N ARG A 298 16.91 0.05 -13.54
CA ARG A 298 17.29 1.42 -13.87
C ARG A 298 16.20 2.14 -14.67
N ASP A 299 15.67 1.48 -15.69
CA ASP A 299 14.63 2.04 -16.55
C ASP A 299 13.37 2.42 -15.75
N VAL A 300 12.95 1.59 -14.82
CA VAL A 300 11.79 1.87 -13.96
C VAL A 300 12.08 2.97 -12.94
N LEU A 301 13.26 2.91 -12.25
CA LEU A 301 13.60 3.85 -11.17
C LEU A 301 14.01 5.24 -11.69
N CYS A 302 14.49 5.33 -12.92
CA CYS A 302 14.92 6.59 -13.54
C CYS A 302 13.94 7.08 -14.60
N ALA A 303 12.71 6.55 -14.62
CA ALA A 303 11.69 6.95 -15.57
C ALA A 303 11.29 8.44 -15.39
N GLU A 304 11.09 9.14 -16.49
CA GLU A 304 10.60 10.52 -16.49
C GLU A 304 9.14 10.58 -16.07
N GLU A 305 8.29 9.66 -16.60
CA GLU A 305 6.92 9.49 -16.17
C GLU A 305 6.86 8.50 -14.99
N SER A 306 6.36 8.96 -13.87
CA SER A 306 6.28 8.18 -12.65
C SER A 306 4.86 8.18 -12.06
N VAL A 307 4.50 7.06 -11.45
CA VAL A 307 3.25 6.99 -10.70
C VAL A 307 3.22 8.00 -9.56
N ASP A 308 2.13 8.77 -9.48
CA ASP A 308 1.83 9.63 -8.34
C ASP A 308 0.99 8.83 -7.34
N LEU A 309 1.61 8.37 -6.24
CA LEU A 309 0.94 7.55 -5.24
C LEU A 309 -0.08 8.34 -4.41
N ASP A 310 0.10 9.66 -4.21
CA ASP A 310 -0.90 10.49 -3.54
C ASP A 310 -2.19 10.57 -4.38
N LYS A 311 -2.04 10.77 -5.69
CA LYS A 311 -3.15 10.76 -6.63
C LYS A 311 -3.77 9.37 -6.77
N ALA A 312 -2.96 8.32 -6.84
CA ALA A 312 -3.44 6.93 -6.94
C ALA A 312 -4.34 6.57 -5.74
N LEU A 313 -3.95 6.97 -4.53
CA LEU A 313 -4.74 6.79 -3.31
C LEU A 313 -6.00 7.66 -3.28
N ALA A 314 -5.90 8.93 -3.70
CA ALA A 314 -7.02 9.87 -3.69
C ALA A 314 -8.10 9.52 -4.72
N GLU A 315 -7.70 9.00 -5.88
CA GLU A 315 -8.58 8.62 -7.00
C GLU A 315 -8.96 7.14 -6.99
N SER A 316 -8.53 6.37 -5.97
CA SER A 316 -8.80 4.93 -5.87
C SER A 316 -8.27 4.15 -7.09
N GLN A 317 -7.08 4.46 -7.57
CA GLN A 317 -6.49 3.79 -8.72
C GLN A 317 -6.07 2.35 -8.37
N ILE A 318 -5.87 1.54 -9.41
CA ILE A 318 -5.26 0.21 -9.30
C ILE A 318 -3.80 0.35 -9.67
N THR A 319 -2.91 -0.09 -8.79
CA THR A 319 -1.46 -0.06 -8.97
C THR A 319 -0.89 -1.44 -8.76
N LEU A 320 -0.16 -1.95 -9.73
CA LEU A 320 0.51 -3.24 -9.70
C LEU A 320 2.02 -3.00 -9.68
N LEU A 321 2.69 -3.44 -8.62
CA LEU A 321 4.14 -3.46 -8.53
C LEU A 321 4.64 -4.88 -8.62
N ASN A 322 5.48 -5.16 -9.59
CA ASN A 322 6.34 -6.34 -9.63
C ASN A 322 7.77 -5.93 -9.26
N TYR A 323 8.29 -6.42 -8.13
CA TYR A 323 9.67 -6.14 -7.74
C TYR A 323 10.65 -7.25 -8.14
N GLU A 324 10.21 -8.27 -8.84
CA GLU A 324 10.89 -9.32 -9.59
C GLU A 324 12.18 -9.87 -8.97
N LEU A 325 12.05 -10.84 -8.08
CA LEU A 325 13.19 -11.43 -7.37
C LEU A 325 14.23 -12.09 -8.28
N SER A 326 13.85 -12.48 -9.51
CA SER A 326 14.79 -13.08 -10.46
C SER A 326 15.88 -12.12 -10.95
N LEU A 327 15.69 -10.79 -10.76
CA LEU A 327 16.66 -9.77 -11.14
C LEU A 327 17.79 -9.59 -10.11
N GLY A 328 17.70 -10.24 -8.95
CA GLY A 328 18.66 -10.17 -7.86
C GLY A 328 17.99 -9.81 -6.53
N ASP A 329 18.19 -10.61 -5.50
CA ASP A 329 17.48 -10.46 -4.22
C ASP A 329 17.65 -9.07 -3.60
N ARG A 330 18.87 -8.51 -3.65
CA ARG A 330 19.19 -7.21 -3.04
C ARG A 330 18.56 -6.05 -3.81
N ASP A 331 18.69 -6.06 -5.13
CA ASP A 331 18.23 -5.00 -6.01
C ASP A 331 16.70 -4.98 -6.06
N SER A 332 16.09 -6.14 -6.20
CA SER A 332 14.65 -6.33 -6.17
C SER A 332 14.05 -5.91 -4.83
N ARG A 333 14.71 -6.27 -3.71
CA ARG A 333 14.32 -5.82 -2.38
C ARG A 333 14.41 -4.30 -2.24
N GLY A 334 15.49 -3.68 -2.74
CA GLY A 334 15.66 -2.23 -2.75
C GLY A 334 14.56 -1.53 -3.51
N PHE A 335 14.26 -2.00 -4.71
CA PHE A 335 13.18 -1.49 -5.53
C PHE A 335 11.81 -1.62 -4.83
N GLY A 336 11.48 -2.78 -4.31
CA GLY A 336 10.23 -3.01 -3.56
C GLY A 336 10.12 -2.13 -2.32
N LEU A 337 11.22 -1.91 -1.57
CA LEU A 337 11.25 -1.03 -0.40
C LEU A 337 11.06 0.44 -0.76
N PHE A 338 11.67 0.93 -1.84
CA PHE A 338 11.44 2.30 -2.32
C PHE A 338 9.96 2.55 -2.55
N PHE A 339 9.29 1.63 -3.23
CA PHE A 339 7.87 1.75 -3.47
C PHE A 339 7.06 1.68 -2.17
N LEU A 340 7.29 0.67 -1.33
CA LEU A 340 6.50 0.43 -0.13
C LEU A 340 6.62 1.57 0.89
N LEU A 341 7.82 2.12 1.11
CA LEU A 341 8.02 3.26 2.02
C LEU A 341 7.47 4.57 1.43
N THR A 342 7.53 4.74 0.10
CA THR A 342 6.88 5.87 -0.57
C THR A 342 5.36 5.77 -0.45
N MET A 343 4.80 4.59 -0.64
CA MET A 343 3.37 4.30 -0.42
C MET A 343 2.97 4.59 1.03
N GLN A 344 3.76 4.14 2.02
CA GLN A 344 3.52 4.45 3.43
C GLN A 344 3.45 5.95 3.68
N SER A 345 4.40 6.69 3.12
CA SER A 345 4.41 8.15 3.24
C SER A 345 3.17 8.80 2.61
N ALA A 346 2.73 8.32 1.44
CA ALA A 346 1.52 8.78 0.78
C ALA A 346 0.26 8.46 1.60
N VAL A 347 0.18 7.26 2.20
CA VAL A 347 -0.93 6.88 3.09
C VAL A 347 -1.06 7.85 4.26
N PHE A 348 0.05 8.19 4.93
CA PHE A 348 0.02 9.10 6.07
C PHE A 348 -0.32 10.56 5.72
N ARG A 349 -0.15 10.97 4.46
CA ARG A 349 -0.56 12.30 3.97
C ARG A 349 -2.04 12.39 3.59
N ARG A 350 -2.77 11.27 3.49
CA ARG A 350 -4.17 11.27 3.08
C ARG A 350 -5.03 12.18 3.96
N PRO A 351 -5.71 13.20 3.40
CA PRO A 351 -6.56 14.11 4.17
C PRO A 351 -7.82 13.37 4.66
N LYS A 352 -8.29 13.68 5.87
CA LYS A 352 -9.51 13.05 6.44
C LYS A 352 -10.74 13.17 5.54
N SER A 353 -10.82 14.25 4.76
CA SER A 353 -11.93 14.52 3.83
C SER A 353 -11.97 13.63 2.60
N ASN A 354 -10.87 12.93 2.26
CA ASN A 354 -10.78 12.06 1.07
C ASN A 354 -9.93 10.83 1.36
N ARG A 355 -10.55 9.84 2.01
CA ARG A 355 -9.95 8.54 2.33
C ARG A 355 -10.84 7.41 1.83
N PRO A 356 -11.01 7.24 0.49
CA PRO A 356 -11.67 6.05 0.00
C PRO A 356 -10.91 4.80 0.44
N ILE A 357 -11.61 3.68 0.61
CA ILE A 357 -10.97 2.42 1.02
C ILE A 357 -9.92 2.00 -0.01
N HIS A 358 -8.78 1.54 0.47
CA HIS A 358 -7.70 1.04 -0.36
C HIS A 358 -7.17 -0.28 0.17
N PHE A 359 -7.17 -1.31 -0.66
CA PHE A 359 -6.62 -2.62 -0.33
C PHE A 359 -5.18 -2.71 -0.83
N LEU A 360 -4.28 -3.04 0.08
CA LEU A 360 -2.86 -3.26 -0.20
C LEU A 360 -2.54 -4.74 0.00
N TYR A 361 -2.26 -5.44 -1.08
CA TYR A 361 -1.87 -6.84 -1.09
C TYR A 361 -0.37 -6.94 -1.28
N ILE A 362 0.31 -7.64 -0.39
CA ILE A 362 1.77 -7.84 -0.44
C ILE A 362 2.03 -9.34 -0.38
N ASP A 363 2.48 -9.89 -1.48
CA ASP A 363 2.94 -11.29 -1.52
C ASP A 363 4.41 -11.35 -1.08
N GLU A 364 4.79 -12.40 -0.38
CA GLU A 364 6.12 -12.59 0.22
C GLU A 364 6.57 -11.37 1.07
N PHE A 365 5.66 -10.86 1.93
CA PHE A 365 5.90 -9.68 2.76
C PHE A 365 7.24 -9.70 3.53
N PRO A 366 7.72 -10.85 4.07
CA PRO A 366 8.99 -10.91 4.80
C PRO A 366 10.23 -10.49 3.99
N VAL A 367 10.18 -10.48 2.66
CA VAL A 367 11.25 -9.95 1.80
C VAL A 367 11.40 -8.44 1.97
N LEU A 368 10.29 -7.74 2.17
CA LEU A 368 10.21 -6.28 2.26
C LEU A 368 10.17 -5.75 3.70
N LEU A 369 10.63 -6.56 4.68
CA LEU A 369 10.65 -6.12 6.07
C LEU A 369 11.55 -4.90 6.27
N HIS A 370 10.97 -3.88 6.91
CA HIS A 370 11.67 -2.68 7.35
C HIS A 370 11.04 -2.17 8.66
N PRO A 371 11.82 -1.74 9.67
CA PRO A 371 11.29 -1.35 11.00
C PRO A 371 10.17 -0.30 10.95
N SER A 372 10.23 0.65 10.01
CA SER A 372 9.20 1.70 9.88
C SER A 372 7.81 1.17 9.49
N LEU A 373 7.70 -0.07 8.96
CA LEU A 373 6.43 -0.68 8.57
C LEU A 373 5.59 -1.16 9.77
N GLU A 374 6.16 -1.23 10.97
CA GLU A 374 5.39 -1.49 12.19
C GLU A 374 4.20 -0.54 12.32
N LYS A 375 4.42 0.75 12.00
CA LYS A 375 3.37 1.77 12.02
C LYS A 375 2.25 1.52 11.00
N ALA A 376 2.52 0.80 9.93
CA ALA A 376 1.52 0.46 8.94
C ALA A 376 0.42 -0.42 9.55
N PHE A 377 0.79 -1.48 10.26
CA PHE A 377 -0.18 -2.38 10.89
C PHE A 377 -0.99 -1.70 12.01
N SER A 378 -0.40 -0.75 12.72
CA SER A 378 -1.08 -0.06 13.82
C SER A 378 -1.99 1.09 13.35
N LEU A 379 -1.66 1.77 12.25
CA LEU A 379 -2.26 3.05 11.89
C LEU A 379 -3.04 3.06 10.57
N TYR A 380 -2.76 2.16 9.62
CA TYR A 380 -3.35 2.21 8.28
C TYR A 380 -4.88 2.17 8.27
N ARG A 381 -5.49 1.45 9.22
CA ARG A 381 -6.96 1.45 9.39
C ARG A 381 -7.55 2.87 9.54
N GLN A 382 -6.86 3.76 10.26
CA GLN A 382 -7.31 5.16 10.44
C GLN A 382 -7.26 5.95 9.13
N TYR A 383 -6.49 5.46 8.16
CA TYR A 383 -6.36 6.04 6.81
C TYR A 383 -7.18 5.28 5.77
N ASN A 384 -8.06 4.36 6.19
CA ASN A 384 -8.83 3.48 5.32
C ASN A 384 -7.95 2.68 4.34
N VAL A 385 -6.81 2.18 4.83
CA VAL A 385 -5.96 1.25 4.09
C VAL A 385 -5.95 -0.09 4.80
N CYS A 386 -6.27 -1.16 4.07
CA CYS A 386 -6.33 -2.52 4.56
C CYS A 386 -5.15 -3.30 3.99
N MET A 387 -4.26 -3.76 4.86
CA MET A 387 -3.12 -4.58 4.44
C MET A 387 -3.51 -6.05 4.45
N ASN A 388 -3.26 -6.72 3.34
CA ASN A 388 -3.37 -8.16 3.18
C ASN A 388 -1.97 -8.68 2.85
N VAL A 389 -1.34 -9.38 3.78
CA VAL A 389 0.04 -9.84 3.64
C VAL A 389 0.11 -11.35 3.59
N ALA A 390 0.94 -11.88 2.70
CA ALA A 390 1.25 -13.30 2.64
C ALA A 390 2.69 -13.55 3.08
N LEU A 391 2.88 -14.65 3.81
CA LEU A 391 4.18 -15.12 4.29
C LEU A 391 4.26 -16.64 4.25
N GLN A 392 5.48 -17.16 4.26
CA GLN A 392 5.69 -18.60 4.26
C GLN A 392 5.78 -19.18 5.67
N ALA A 393 6.43 -18.45 6.58
CA ALA A 393 6.61 -18.85 7.97
C ALA A 393 6.84 -17.64 8.88
N LEU A 394 6.39 -17.74 10.14
CA LEU A 394 6.60 -16.71 11.17
C LEU A 394 8.09 -16.50 11.49
N SER A 395 8.89 -17.54 11.40
CA SER A 395 10.35 -17.50 11.62
C SER A 395 11.09 -16.55 10.66
N GLN A 396 10.49 -16.18 9.52
CA GLN A 396 11.07 -15.19 8.61
C GLN A 396 11.24 -13.80 9.25
N PHE A 397 10.52 -13.51 10.34
CA PHE A 397 10.66 -12.29 11.13
C PHE A 397 11.77 -12.33 12.18
N ASP A 398 12.40 -13.48 12.43
CA ASP A 398 13.35 -13.65 13.54
C ASP A 398 14.78 -13.16 13.27
N LYS A 399 14.95 -12.38 12.20
CA LYS A 399 16.26 -11.86 11.77
C LYS A 399 16.84 -10.81 12.73
N THR A 400 16.02 -9.90 13.26
CA THR A 400 16.42 -8.86 14.20
C THR A 400 15.38 -8.69 15.30
N ASN A 401 15.74 -7.98 16.37
CA ASN A 401 14.78 -7.71 17.47
C ASN A 401 13.60 -6.85 16.99
N GLU A 402 13.85 -5.88 16.11
CA GLU A 402 12.82 -5.02 15.52
C GLU A 402 11.82 -5.83 14.68
N THR A 403 12.32 -6.77 13.85
CA THR A 403 11.45 -7.63 13.04
C THR A 403 10.68 -8.63 13.88
N LYS A 404 11.26 -9.17 14.99
CA LYS A 404 10.52 -9.98 15.97
C LYS A 404 9.39 -9.20 16.63
N TYR A 405 9.63 -7.94 16.99
CA TYR A 405 8.57 -7.09 17.52
C TYR A 405 7.47 -6.87 16.48
N MET A 406 7.83 -6.65 15.22
CA MET A 406 6.88 -6.48 14.11
C MET A 406 6.01 -7.73 13.88
N LYS A 407 6.56 -8.95 14.08
CA LYS A 407 5.78 -10.19 14.09
C LYS A 407 4.61 -10.12 15.09
N ASN A 408 4.90 -9.72 16.33
CA ASN A 408 3.88 -9.62 17.37
C ASN A 408 2.83 -8.53 17.04
N VAL A 409 3.27 -7.40 16.46
CA VAL A 409 2.36 -6.34 16.00
C VAL A 409 1.45 -6.84 14.87
N LEU A 410 1.99 -7.60 13.91
CA LEU A 410 1.21 -8.21 12.83
C LEU A 410 0.17 -9.19 13.37
N LEU A 411 0.57 -10.15 14.20
CA LEU A 411 -0.32 -11.13 14.82
C LEU A 411 -1.46 -10.49 15.63
N SER A 412 -1.17 -9.37 16.30
CA SER A 412 -2.16 -8.64 17.11
C SER A 412 -3.13 -7.78 16.28
N ASN A 413 -2.70 -7.28 15.11
CA ASN A 413 -3.48 -6.34 14.31
C ASN A 413 -4.13 -6.99 13.07
N ALA A 414 -3.68 -8.16 12.63
CA ALA A 414 -4.33 -8.93 11.58
C ALA A 414 -5.59 -9.59 12.15
N SER A 415 -6.73 -8.95 11.94
CA SER A 415 -8.02 -9.44 12.46
C SER A 415 -8.50 -10.72 11.77
N THR A 416 -8.00 -10.99 10.57
CA THR A 416 -8.21 -12.26 9.88
C THR A 416 -6.86 -12.89 9.59
N GLN A 417 -6.70 -14.12 10.07
CA GLN A 417 -5.49 -14.91 9.86
C GLN A 417 -5.92 -16.24 9.22
N ILE A 418 -5.23 -16.61 8.14
CA ILE A 418 -5.49 -17.83 7.38
C ILE A 418 -4.20 -18.63 7.34
N LEU A 419 -4.18 -19.77 8.01
CA LEU A 419 -3.05 -20.68 8.07
C LEU A 419 -3.35 -21.95 7.26
N PHE A 420 -2.64 -22.12 6.15
CA PHE A 420 -2.72 -23.34 5.34
C PHE A 420 -2.05 -24.54 6.03
N GLY A 421 -2.39 -25.73 5.61
CA GLY A 421 -1.76 -26.98 6.06
C GLY A 421 -0.24 -26.98 5.83
N ARG A 422 0.44 -28.01 6.34
CA ARG A 422 1.90 -28.14 6.38
C ARG A 422 2.61 -27.04 7.17
N ALA A 423 1.94 -26.53 8.22
CA ALA A 423 2.50 -25.55 9.13
C ALA A 423 3.76 -26.08 9.84
N GLY A 424 4.71 -25.20 10.13
CA GLY A 424 5.90 -25.47 10.92
C GLY A 424 5.60 -25.59 12.41
N LEU A 425 6.63 -25.84 13.23
CA LEU A 425 6.46 -26.00 14.68
C LEU A 425 6.01 -24.68 15.35
N GLU A 426 6.62 -23.57 14.98
CA GLU A 426 6.31 -22.24 15.54
C GLU A 426 4.87 -21.85 15.27
N GLU A 427 4.40 -22.09 14.05
CA GLU A 427 3.03 -21.83 13.65
C GLU A 427 2.04 -22.68 14.47
N MET A 428 2.30 -23.99 14.57
CA MET A 428 1.45 -24.90 15.36
C MET A 428 1.32 -24.40 16.80
N GLU A 429 2.43 -24.14 17.47
CA GLU A 429 2.45 -23.65 18.86
C GLU A 429 1.76 -22.29 19.02
N THR A 430 1.96 -21.38 18.05
CA THR A 430 1.38 -20.03 18.08
C THR A 430 -0.15 -20.12 17.96
N TYR A 431 -0.65 -20.89 17.00
CA TYR A 431 -2.09 -20.99 16.78
C TYR A 431 -2.81 -21.85 17.85
N GLU A 432 -2.15 -22.88 18.42
CA GLU A 432 -2.66 -23.56 19.62
C GLU A 432 -2.84 -22.60 20.79
N LYS A 433 -1.86 -21.74 21.05
CA LYS A 433 -1.91 -20.74 22.12
C LYS A 433 -2.99 -19.68 21.84
N LEU A 434 -3.15 -19.23 20.59
CA LEU A 434 -4.18 -18.28 20.17
C LEU A 434 -5.59 -18.87 20.26
N GLY A 435 -5.76 -20.16 19.99
CA GLY A 435 -7.02 -20.88 20.14
C GLY A 435 -7.47 -21.05 21.59
N GLY A 436 -6.51 -21.02 22.52
CA GLY A 436 -6.78 -21.19 23.93
C GLY A 436 -7.15 -22.63 24.31
N LYS A 437 -7.74 -22.79 25.49
CA LYS A 437 -8.10 -24.11 26.04
C LYS A 437 -9.60 -24.18 26.30
N VAL A 438 -10.17 -25.35 26.10
CA VAL A 438 -11.57 -25.67 26.38
C VAL A 438 -11.66 -26.81 27.39
N ASP A 439 -12.69 -26.79 28.19
CA ASP A 439 -12.96 -27.86 29.13
C ASP A 439 -13.63 -29.02 28.36
N ARG A 440 -12.99 -30.20 28.35
CA ARG A 440 -13.54 -31.44 27.80
C ARG A 440 -13.82 -32.43 28.94
N VAL A 441 -14.95 -33.03 28.89
CA VAL A 441 -15.29 -34.16 29.78
C VAL A 441 -14.67 -35.42 29.20
N VAL A 442 -13.70 -35.97 29.90
CA VAL A 442 -13.09 -37.26 29.54
C VAL A 442 -13.71 -38.33 30.43
N GLU A 443 -14.37 -39.28 29.83
CA GLU A 443 -14.90 -40.46 30.50
C GLU A 443 -13.88 -41.56 30.38
N GLN A 444 -13.42 -42.04 31.53
CA GLN A 444 -12.53 -43.20 31.61
C GLN A 444 -13.34 -44.39 32.16
N ASP A 445 -13.50 -45.37 31.32
CA ASP A 445 -14.06 -46.65 31.74
C ASP A 445 -12.94 -47.56 32.25
N THR A 446 -13.03 -47.88 33.52
CA THR A 446 -12.09 -48.83 34.13
C THR A 446 -12.81 -50.12 34.38
N VAL A 447 -12.34 -51.19 33.76
CA VAL A 447 -12.81 -52.56 34.02
C VAL A 447 -11.82 -53.23 34.96
N ASN A 448 -12.21 -53.40 36.21
CA ASN A 448 -11.43 -54.16 37.17
C ASN A 448 -11.93 -55.60 37.21
N GLN A 449 -11.06 -56.51 36.81
CA GLN A 449 -11.27 -57.93 36.93
C GLN A 449 -10.55 -58.43 38.22
N SER A 450 -11.32 -58.75 39.22
CA SER A 450 -10.77 -59.40 40.40
C SER A 450 -10.96 -60.91 40.31
N THR A 451 -9.89 -61.65 40.24
CA THR A 451 -9.83 -63.09 40.39
C THR A 451 -9.74 -63.44 41.85
N LEU A 452 -10.82 -63.74 42.48
CA LEU A 452 -10.84 -64.43 43.76
C LEU A 452 -11.13 -65.90 43.48
N THR A 453 -10.13 -66.73 43.69
CA THR A 453 -10.18 -68.22 43.78
C THR A 453 -11.45 -68.90 43.33
N ASP A 454 -11.30 -69.66 42.28
CA ASP A 454 -12.03 -70.85 41.84
C ASP A 454 -13.52 -70.83 41.54
N GLU A 455 -14.26 -69.85 41.36
CA GLU A 455 -15.57 -69.95 40.68
C GLU A 455 -16.37 -68.63 40.50
N ASN A 456 -15.88 -67.51 40.95
CA ASN A 456 -16.63 -66.25 40.70
C ASN A 456 -15.71 -65.11 40.25
N THR A 457 -15.69 -64.83 38.95
CA THR A 457 -15.09 -63.65 38.36
C THR A 457 -16.09 -62.50 38.45
N SER A 458 -15.89 -61.48 39.30
CA SER A 458 -16.69 -60.27 39.29
C SER A 458 -16.01 -59.21 38.43
N LEU A 459 -16.70 -58.72 37.41
CA LEU A 459 -16.32 -57.58 36.60
C LEU A 459 -16.98 -56.35 37.20
N THR A 460 -16.18 -55.42 37.71
CA THR A 460 -16.67 -54.11 38.18
C THR A 460 -16.38 -53.06 37.14
N TYR A 461 -17.40 -52.49 36.59
CA TYR A 461 -17.31 -51.35 35.67
C TYR A 461 -17.41 -50.06 36.47
N SER A 462 -16.42 -49.18 36.35
CA SER A 462 -16.52 -47.83 36.90
C SER A 462 -16.21 -46.83 35.82
N THR A 463 -17.15 -45.94 35.56
CA THR A 463 -16.95 -44.79 34.65
C THR A 463 -16.59 -43.60 35.52
N ARG A 464 -15.43 -43.04 35.32
CA ARG A 464 -15.02 -41.82 35.97
C ARG A 464 -15.00 -40.69 34.94
N SER A 465 -15.86 -39.70 35.11
CA SER A 465 -15.80 -38.47 34.31
C SER A 465 -14.88 -37.45 34.98
N SER A 466 -13.95 -36.93 34.25
CA SER A 466 -13.07 -35.81 34.68
C SER A 466 -13.08 -34.71 33.66
N VAL A 467 -13.11 -33.44 34.11
CA VAL A 467 -12.95 -32.29 33.23
C VAL A 467 -11.48 -32.05 33.05
N GLN A 468 -10.99 -32.14 31.79
CA GLN A 468 -9.63 -31.84 31.44
C GLN A 468 -9.60 -30.62 30.52
N LYS A 469 -8.59 -29.74 30.71
CA LYS A 469 -8.35 -28.60 29.82
C LYS A 469 -7.50 -29.03 28.64
N GLU A 470 -8.12 -29.12 27.47
CA GLU A 470 -7.45 -29.42 26.21
C GLU A 470 -7.35 -28.18 25.34
N ASN A 471 -6.39 -28.15 24.41
CA ASN A 471 -6.31 -27.10 23.41
C ASN A 471 -7.59 -27.10 22.57
N PHE A 472 -8.10 -25.91 22.25
CA PHE A 472 -9.29 -25.77 21.38
C PHE A 472 -9.05 -26.38 20.01
N ILE A 473 -7.83 -26.19 19.48
CA ILE A 473 -7.33 -26.79 18.24
C ILE A 473 -5.96 -27.40 18.51
N ASP A 474 -5.72 -28.59 18.00
CA ASP A 474 -4.42 -29.27 18.09
C ASP A 474 -3.52 -28.88 16.91
N GLY A 475 -2.24 -28.64 17.16
CA GLY A 475 -1.27 -28.31 16.12
C GLY A 475 -1.15 -29.37 15.05
N ARG A 476 -1.40 -30.66 15.39
CA ARG A 476 -1.47 -31.76 14.43
C ARG A 476 -2.63 -31.55 13.45
N ASP A 477 -3.79 -31.11 13.92
CA ASP A 477 -4.95 -30.84 13.06
C ASP A 477 -4.68 -29.67 12.12
N ILE A 478 -3.98 -28.63 12.60
CA ILE A 478 -3.54 -27.51 11.77
C ILE A 478 -2.61 -28.00 10.67
N ARG A 479 -1.58 -28.76 11.03
CA ARG A 479 -0.56 -29.24 10.09
C ARG A 479 -1.12 -30.18 9.02
N ASN A 480 -2.04 -31.05 9.41
CA ASN A 480 -2.58 -32.13 8.56
C ASN A 480 -3.79 -31.68 7.72
N ARG A 481 -4.06 -30.37 7.60
CA ARG A 481 -5.08 -29.87 6.67
C ARG A 481 -4.75 -30.31 5.23
N ASP A 482 -5.77 -30.74 4.53
CA ASP A 482 -5.67 -31.09 3.11
C ASP A 482 -5.35 -29.88 2.25
N PHE A 483 -4.88 -30.16 1.01
CA PHE A 483 -4.64 -29.08 0.05
C PHE A 483 -5.92 -28.27 -0.21
N GLY A 484 -5.78 -26.94 -0.13
CA GLY A 484 -6.92 -26.01 -0.21
C GLY A 484 -7.71 -25.86 1.10
N GLU A 485 -7.34 -26.57 2.16
CA GLU A 485 -7.89 -26.32 3.50
C GLU A 485 -6.95 -25.46 4.33
N ALA A 486 -7.53 -24.61 5.15
CA ALA A 486 -6.81 -23.74 6.06
C ALA A 486 -7.53 -23.64 7.42
N THR A 487 -6.79 -23.27 8.44
CA THR A 487 -7.33 -22.84 9.73
C THR A 487 -7.51 -21.32 9.70
N MET A 488 -8.71 -20.86 10.05
CA MET A 488 -9.04 -19.43 10.03
C MET A 488 -9.34 -18.93 11.43
N LEU A 489 -8.65 -17.85 11.80
CA LEU A 489 -8.92 -16.99 12.93
C LEU A 489 -9.51 -15.68 12.40
N THR A 490 -10.62 -15.20 12.96
CA THR A 490 -11.24 -13.97 12.49
C THR A 490 -12.08 -13.30 13.60
N VAL A 491 -12.61 -12.11 13.29
CA VAL A 491 -13.51 -11.38 14.18
C VAL A 491 -14.83 -11.12 13.48
N ASP A 492 -15.95 -11.17 14.20
CA ASP A 492 -17.27 -10.73 13.71
C ASP A 492 -17.74 -9.55 14.57
N LYS A 493 -18.00 -8.40 13.96
CA LYS A 493 -18.42 -7.16 14.65
C LYS A 493 -17.49 -6.77 15.81
N GLY A 494 -16.20 -7.04 15.65
CA GLY A 494 -15.18 -6.74 16.67
C GLY A 494 -15.00 -7.80 17.76
N ASN A 495 -15.80 -8.86 17.77
CA ASN A 495 -15.64 -9.97 18.69
C ASN A 495 -14.84 -11.10 18.04
N PRO A 496 -13.90 -11.73 18.76
CA PRO A 496 -13.22 -12.92 18.28
C PRO A 496 -14.22 -14.04 17.95
N VAL A 497 -13.96 -14.76 16.86
CA VAL A 497 -14.68 -15.97 16.49
C VAL A 497 -13.76 -17.15 16.75
N ASP A 498 -14.30 -18.24 17.31
CA ASP A 498 -13.53 -19.46 17.51
C ASP A 498 -12.89 -19.90 16.20
N MET A 499 -11.67 -20.42 16.27
CA MET A 499 -10.97 -20.93 15.10
C MET A 499 -11.74 -22.05 14.43
N PHE A 500 -11.72 -22.07 13.11
CA PHE A 500 -12.41 -23.10 12.33
C PHE A 500 -11.63 -23.47 11.07
N ALA A 501 -11.88 -24.68 10.58
CA ALA A 501 -11.41 -25.10 9.28
C ALA A 501 -12.22 -24.43 8.16
N VAL A 502 -11.54 -23.96 7.14
CA VAL A 502 -12.14 -23.39 5.94
C VAL A 502 -11.52 -24.06 4.71
N LYS A 503 -12.36 -24.33 3.72
CA LYS A 503 -11.92 -24.77 2.40
C LYS A 503 -11.88 -23.57 1.48
N LEU A 504 -10.73 -23.36 0.86
CA LEU A 504 -10.45 -22.32 -0.11
C LEU A 504 -10.37 -22.96 -1.50
N ASP A 505 -10.97 -22.31 -2.49
CA ASP A 505 -11.01 -22.81 -3.85
C ASP A 505 -10.29 -21.83 -4.80
N PHE A 506 -9.81 -22.34 -5.92
CA PHE A 506 -9.34 -21.51 -7.03
C PHE A 506 -10.47 -20.65 -7.60
N LEU A 507 -10.09 -19.60 -8.33
CA LEU A 507 -11.04 -18.81 -9.09
C LEU A 507 -11.88 -19.69 -10.03
N THR A 508 -13.19 -19.51 -10.00
CA THR A 508 -14.09 -20.07 -11.00
C THR A 508 -14.08 -19.18 -12.24
N GLU A 509 -14.48 -19.73 -13.41
CA GLU A 509 -14.62 -18.93 -14.64
C GLU A 509 -15.54 -17.72 -14.43
N LYS A 510 -16.60 -17.86 -13.63
CA LYS A 510 -17.50 -16.75 -13.30
C LYS A 510 -16.77 -15.63 -12.55
N GLN A 511 -15.94 -15.97 -11.58
CA GLN A 511 -15.13 -14.99 -10.82
C GLN A 511 -14.04 -14.36 -11.69
N THR A 512 -13.44 -15.12 -12.59
CA THR A 512 -12.44 -14.61 -13.55
C THR A 512 -13.06 -13.57 -14.49
N ARG A 513 -14.25 -13.84 -15.03
CA ARG A 513 -15.00 -12.86 -15.86
C ARG A 513 -15.47 -11.66 -15.05
N GLY A 514 -15.94 -11.88 -13.83
CA GLY A 514 -16.44 -10.88 -12.91
C GLY A 514 -17.63 -10.05 -13.41
N LEU A 515 -17.93 -8.99 -12.67
CA LEU A 515 -18.95 -8.02 -13.06
C LEU A 515 -18.41 -7.09 -14.15
N GLN A 516 -19.25 -6.80 -15.14
CA GLN A 516 -18.88 -5.89 -16.23
C GLN A 516 -19.30 -4.45 -15.92
N THR A 517 -18.47 -3.50 -16.34
CA THR A 517 -18.84 -2.09 -16.30
C THR A 517 -19.92 -1.80 -17.34
N ILE A 518 -21.00 -1.10 -16.93
CA ILE A 518 -22.00 -0.62 -17.88
C ILE A 518 -21.39 0.47 -18.75
N LYS A 519 -21.69 0.41 -20.06
CA LYS A 519 -21.32 1.47 -21.00
C LYS A 519 -22.45 2.48 -21.06
N VAL A 520 -22.11 3.76 -20.95
CA VAL A 520 -23.04 4.88 -21.06
C VAL A 520 -22.58 5.77 -22.22
N ASP A 521 -23.49 6.09 -23.10
CA ASP A 521 -23.26 7.06 -24.17
C ASP A 521 -23.55 8.46 -23.59
N TRP A 522 -22.51 9.10 -23.07
CA TRP A 522 -22.60 10.41 -22.43
C TRP A 522 -22.89 11.54 -23.42
N SER A 523 -22.67 11.34 -24.72
CA SER A 523 -22.95 12.34 -25.77
C SER A 523 -24.43 12.70 -25.86
N LYS A 524 -25.32 11.76 -25.49
CA LYS A 524 -26.76 11.97 -25.45
C LYS A 524 -27.22 13.02 -24.42
N TYR A 525 -26.40 13.25 -23.39
CA TYR A 525 -26.71 14.15 -22.28
C TYR A 525 -25.96 15.48 -22.36
N TYR A 526 -25.14 15.66 -23.41
CA TYR A 526 -24.40 16.89 -23.66
C TYR A 526 -25.24 17.85 -24.50
N ASN A 527 -25.45 19.08 -24.00
CA ASN A 527 -26.07 20.15 -24.74
C ASN A 527 -25.11 21.34 -24.86
N PRO A 528 -24.55 21.61 -26.05
CA PRO A 528 -23.63 22.73 -26.26
C PRO A 528 -24.29 24.10 -26.04
N GLU A 529 -25.61 24.23 -26.20
CA GLU A 529 -26.33 25.50 -26.01
C GLU A 529 -26.51 25.88 -24.53
N SER A 530 -26.36 24.93 -23.61
CA SER A 530 -26.40 25.21 -22.17
C SER A 530 -25.06 25.68 -21.60
N ALA A 531 -24.03 25.76 -22.42
CA ALA A 531 -22.71 26.30 -22.10
C ALA A 531 -22.68 27.84 -22.28
N ASP A 532 -23.72 28.56 -21.80
CA ASP A 532 -23.68 30.01 -21.75
C ASP A 532 -22.54 30.49 -20.87
N GLY A 533 -21.64 31.15 -21.52
CA GLY A 533 -20.40 31.85 -21.27
C GLY A 533 -20.04 32.38 -19.89
N THR A 534 -20.50 31.83 -18.80
CA THR A 534 -20.06 32.17 -17.46
C THR A 534 -19.25 31.03 -16.84
N ASP A 535 -17.94 31.28 -16.72
CA ASP A 535 -17.03 30.61 -15.79
C ASP A 535 -16.39 29.25 -16.16
N ILE A 536 -16.11 28.99 -17.43
CA ILE A 536 -15.17 27.91 -17.80
C ILE A 536 -13.73 28.21 -17.30
N TYR A 537 -13.38 29.48 -17.15
CA TYR A 537 -12.03 29.92 -16.77
C TYR A 537 -11.73 29.87 -15.26
N GLU A 538 -12.74 29.94 -14.37
CA GLU A 538 -12.50 29.85 -12.93
C GLU A 538 -12.44 28.42 -12.40
N ALA A 539 -13.07 27.46 -13.08
CA ALA A 539 -13.03 26.05 -12.66
C ALA A 539 -11.65 25.40 -12.85
N GLU A 540 -10.84 25.92 -13.77
CA GLU A 540 -9.46 25.43 -13.98
C GLU A 540 -8.43 26.03 -13.00
N LYS A 541 -8.78 27.11 -12.30
CA LYS A 541 -7.88 27.84 -11.39
C LYS A 541 -8.13 27.61 -9.90
N LEU A 542 -9.13 26.82 -9.52
CA LEU A 542 -9.32 26.50 -8.11
C LEU A 542 -8.31 25.44 -7.68
N PRO A 543 -7.35 25.78 -6.80
CA PRO A 543 -6.44 24.80 -6.23
C PRO A 543 -7.26 23.75 -5.46
N LEU A 544 -6.84 22.51 -5.55
CA LEU A 544 -7.44 21.32 -4.89
C LEU A 544 -7.48 21.42 -3.35
N HIS A 545 -6.95 22.48 -2.77
CA HIS A 545 -6.88 22.73 -1.33
C HIS A 545 -7.25 24.17 -0.97
N LYS A 546 -8.54 24.43 -0.79
CA LYS A 546 -8.92 25.29 0.33
C LYS A 546 -9.29 24.36 1.48
N SER A 547 -8.33 24.14 2.38
CA SER A 547 -8.59 23.69 3.72
C SER A 547 -9.64 24.62 4.32
N VAL A 548 -10.85 24.12 4.47
CA VAL A 548 -11.82 24.75 5.36
C VAL A 548 -11.23 24.57 6.75
N VAL A 549 -10.64 25.63 7.28
CA VAL A 549 -10.34 25.75 8.71
C VAL A 549 -11.70 25.79 9.38
N VAL A 550 -12.19 24.64 9.80
CA VAL A 550 -13.29 24.57 10.76
C VAL A 550 -12.66 24.96 12.09
N THR A 551 -12.84 26.22 12.46
CA THR A 551 -12.50 26.71 13.79
C THR A 551 -13.18 25.82 14.83
N ASN A 552 -12.38 25.32 15.77
CA ASN A 552 -12.73 24.46 16.92
C ASN A 552 -13.64 25.19 17.94
N ASN A 553 -14.88 25.51 17.59
CA ASN A 553 -15.82 26.11 18.54
C ASN A 553 -17.09 25.28 18.82
N LEU A 554 -17.09 23.98 18.46
CA LEU A 554 -18.25 23.10 18.73
C LEU A 554 -17.89 21.77 19.41
N VAL A 555 -16.83 21.76 20.23
CA VAL A 555 -16.58 20.62 21.14
C VAL A 555 -16.32 21.13 22.56
N LYS A 556 -17.34 21.72 23.14
CA LYS A 556 -17.51 21.77 24.60
C LYS A 556 -18.99 21.47 24.85
N ASN A 557 -19.28 20.23 25.06
CA ASN A 557 -20.41 19.61 25.75
C ASN A 557 -20.87 18.34 25.03
N SER A 558 -20.13 17.28 25.18
CA SER A 558 -20.68 15.94 25.32
C SER A 558 -19.53 15.00 25.68
N GLY A 559 -19.43 14.68 26.96
CA GLY A 559 -18.66 13.54 27.41
C GLY A 559 -19.36 12.26 26.92
N TYR A 560 -18.81 11.67 25.87
CA TYR A 560 -19.04 10.28 25.52
C TYR A 560 -17.88 9.76 24.71
N SER A 561 -17.09 8.93 25.35
CA SER A 561 -16.19 7.99 24.70
C SER A 561 -17.06 6.87 24.10
N GLY A 562 -17.14 6.78 22.80
CA GLY A 562 -17.89 5.70 22.16
C GLY A 562 -17.74 5.77 20.63
N ASN A 563 -17.33 4.67 20.05
CA ASN A 563 -17.23 4.40 18.63
C ASN A 563 -18.41 4.95 17.84
N VAL A 564 -18.15 5.91 16.94
CA VAL A 564 -19.17 6.37 16.02
C VAL A 564 -19.07 5.57 14.73
N LEU A 565 -20.02 4.71 14.59
CA LEU A 565 -20.38 3.99 13.36
C LEU A 565 -20.88 4.95 12.29
N TYR A 566 -20.55 4.66 11.05
CA TYR A 566 -21.01 5.36 9.86
C TYR A 566 -22.54 5.28 9.71
N SER A 567 -23.22 6.31 10.18
CA SER A 567 -24.51 6.78 9.69
C SER A 567 -24.86 8.10 10.40
N GLN A 568 -24.44 9.23 9.89
CA GLN A 568 -25.03 10.50 10.28
C GLN A 568 -25.31 11.35 9.04
N SER A 569 -26.59 11.41 8.72
CA SER A 569 -27.19 12.46 7.93
C SER A 569 -27.15 13.76 8.72
N TYR A 570 -26.45 14.77 8.23
CA TYR A 570 -26.50 16.10 8.80
C TYR A 570 -27.66 16.89 8.18
N THR A 571 -28.65 17.18 8.99
CA THR A 571 -29.67 18.19 8.67
C THR A 571 -29.13 19.55 9.08
N VAL A 572 -28.78 20.39 8.12
CA VAL A 572 -28.50 21.82 8.39
C VAL A 572 -29.81 22.56 8.37
N LYS A 573 -30.28 23.04 9.54
CA LYS A 573 -31.30 24.06 9.62
C LYS A 573 -30.67 25.38 9.22
N GLY A 574 -31.10 25.94 8.11
CA GLY A 574 -30.84 27.32 7.77
C GLY A 574 -31.71 28.23 8.66
N ASN A 575 -31.08 29.17 9.29
CA ASN A 575 -31.78 30.37 9.76
C ASN A 575 -31.50 31.49 8.78
N GLY A 576 -32.57 32.15 8.42
CA GLY A 576 -32.92 33.42 7.85
C GLY A 576 -31.89 34.29 7.14
#